data_85ae57951d484a4774d0dd0368edd6c6
#
_entry.id   85ae57951d484a4774d0dd0368edd6c6
#
_cell.length_a   1.000
_cell.length_b   1.000
_cell.length_c   1.000
_cell.angle_alpha   90.00
_cell.angle_beta   90.00
_cell.angle_gamma   90.00
#
_symmetry.space_group_name_H-M   'P 1'
#
loop_
_entity.id
_entity.type
_entity.pdbx_description
1 polymer ?
#
loop_
_entity_poly.entity_id
_entity_poly.type
_entity_poly.pdbx_seq_one_letter_code
_entity_poly.pdbx_strand_id
1 'polypeptide(L)'
;MNPGLYYAIGRKARDVLYKDYGQAQQPQPLQGRYQIYDWSFNFSCQIEDILPGLNTVFSVIVPDSGKAELQYLRDYVGFSAGLGLKANTQNRFDRIANISGVIGSTFVSLGADVGIDITTRALDQFSAGFSLDCAFLVASLTVSDGFDSVKASLYHPLNPRTRTAIAAELKHRMSEAASTLTLGAQHAVLPFTLVKARMNTDGKVGGVLQQEIWRKLYVSISGEVDLRDHNSIPRIGVSMAVKH
;
A
#
# COMPACT_ATOMS: atom_id res chain seq x y z
N MET A 1 -6.50 11.87 20.80
CA MET A 1 -5.72 12.26 19.60
C MET A 1 -4.81 11.10 19.26
N ASN A 2 -4.97 10.52 18.10
CA ASN A 2 -4.48 9.17 17.83
C ASN A 2 -3.52 9.21 16.63
N PRO A 3 -2.30 8.66 16.72
CA PRO A 3 -1.26 8.73 15.69
C PRO A 3 -1.54 7.81 14.48
N GLY A 4 -2.56 6.96 14.56
CA GLY A 4 -2.75 5.87 13.62
C GLY A 4 -1.80 4.69 13.88
N LEU A 5 -1.87 3.69 13.00
CA LEU A 5 -0.97 2.54 13.00
C LEU A 5 0.19 2.78 12.01
N TYR A 6 1.24 1.97 12.09
CA TYR A 6 2.42 2.12 11.24
C TYR A 6 2.10 2.18 9.74
N TYR A 7 1.17 1.37 9.26
CA TYR A 7 0.76 1.39 7.85
C TYR A 7 0.09 2.71 7.41
N ALA A 8 -0.35 3.56 8.36
CA ALA A 8 -0.92 4.87 8.06
C ALA A 8 0.15 5.89 7.65
N ILE A 9 1.43 5.66 8.03
CA ILE A 9 2.56 6.49 7.60
C ILE A 9 2.67 6.44 6.06
N GLY A 10 2.57 7.61 5.41
CA GLY A 10 2.60 7.74 3.96
C GLY A 10 1.39 7.16 3.21
N ARG A 11 0.33 6.72 3.91
CA ARG A 11 -0.84 6.09 3.29
C ARG A 11 -1.53 7.00 2.29
N LYS A 12 -1.72 8.29 2.60
CA LYS A 12 -2.40 9.24 1.71
C LYS A 12 -1.70 9.37 0.35
N ALA A 13 -0.38 9.43 0.32
CA ALA A 13 0.39 9.43 -0.92
C ALA A 13 0.31 8.08 -1.64
N ARG A 14 0.49 6.96 -0.93
CA ARG A 14 0.36 5.62 -1.51
C ARG A 14 -1.01 5.37 -2.13
N ASP A 15 -2.09 5.85 -1.53
CA ASP A 15 -3.45 5.68 -2.05
C ASP A 15 -3.64 6.40 -3.40
N VAL A 16 -2.99 7.54 -3.61
CA VAL A 16 -3.00 8.24 -4.91
C VAL A 16 -2.10 7.53 -5.92
N LEU A 17 -0.90 7.12 -5.52
CA LEU A 17 0.14 6.63 -6.42
C LEU A 17 0.00 5.15 -6.78
N TYR A 18 -0.53 4.31 -5.88
CA TYR A 18 -0.46 2.85 -6.05
C TYR A 18 -1.78 2.11 -5.88
N LYS A 19 -2.74 2.67 -5.13
CA LYS A 19 -4.00 1.98 -4.89
C LYS A 19 -4.87 1.98 -6.15
N ASP A 20 -5.43 0.80 -6.45
CA ASP A 20 -6.31 0.53 -7.60
C ASP A 20 -5.59 0.54 -8.97
N TYR A 21 -4.30 0.85 -9.05
CA TYR A 21 -3.48 0.50 -10.20
C TYR A 21 -3.28 -1.01 -10.12
N GLY A 22 -3.73 -1.76 -11.13
CA GLY A 22 -3.71 -3.23 -11.12
C GLY A 22 -2.43 -3.73 -10.47
N GLN A 23 -2.58 -4.48 -9.38
CA GLN A 23 -1.43 -5.01 -8.66
C GLN A 23 -0.66 -5.93 -9.60
N ALA A 24 0.23 -5.36 -10.38
CA ALA A 24 1.32 -6.11 -10.90
C ALA A 24 2.21 -6.43 -9.68
N GLN A 25 1.88 -7.50 -8.95
CA GLN A 25 2.91 -8.23 -8.23
C GLN A 25 4.04 -8.38 -9.25
N GLN A 26 5.25 -7.94 -8.84
CA GLN A 26 6.41 -8.09 -9.70
C GLN A 26 6.42 -9.53 -10.20
N PRO A 27 6.32 -9.78 -11.50
CA PRO A 27 6.50 -11.12 -12.02
C PRO A 27 7.95 -11.48 -11.70
N GLN A 28 8.14 -12.40 -10.76
CA GLN A 28 9.40 -13.13 -10.74
C GLN A 28 9.56 -13.75 -12.12
N PRO A 29 10.75 -13.68 -12.73
CA PRO A 29 10.98 -14.24 -14.06
C PRO A 29 10.87 -15.75 -13.98
N LEU A 30 9.65 -16.27 -14.08
CA LEU A 30 9.40 -17.67 -14.36
C LEU A 30 9.47 -17.84 -15.87
N GLN A 31 10.59 -18.39 -16.31
CA GLN A 31 10.80 -18.88 -17.66
C GLN A 31 9.59 -19.71 -18.12
N GLY A 32 8.90 -19.23 -19.16
CA GLY A 32 8.20 -20.10 -20.08
C GLY A 32 6.76 -20.46 -19.77
N ARG A 33 5.97 -19.64 -19.06
CA ARG A 33 4.51 -19.81 -19.03
C ARG A 33 3.81 -18.48 -19.27
N TYR A 34 3.07 -18.41 -20.37
CA TYR A 34 2.09 -17.32 -20.60
C TYR A 34 0.95 -17.47 -19.58
N GLN A 35 1.02 -16.77 -18.48
CA GLN A 35 -0.09 -16.64 -17.54
C GLN A 35 -0.97 -15.48 -18.01
N ILE A 36 -2.07 -15.80 -18.70
CA ILE A 36 -2.99 -14.81 -19.29
C ILE A 36 -3.93 -14.24 -18.24
N TYR A 37 -4.13 -14.91 -17.11
CA TYR A 37 -5.02 -14.46 -16.03
C TYR A 37 -4.40 -14.72 -14.66
N ASP A 38 -4.12 -13.64 -13.94
CA ASP A 38 -3.75 -13.69 -12.53
C ASP A 38 -4.94 -13.14 -11.75
N TRP A 39 -5.70 -14.00 -11.10
CA TRP A 39 -6.86 -13.61 -10.32
C TRP A 39 -6.67 -14.00 -8.86
N SER A 40 -6.92 -13.03 -7.98
CA SER A 40 -6.86 -13.24 -6.54
C SER A 40 -8.15 -12.76 -5.89
N PHE A 41 -8.63 -13.50 -4.90
CA PHE A 41 -9.71 -13.06 -4.04
C PHE A 41 -9.15 -12.59 -2.71
N ASN A 42 -9.47 -11.38 -2.33
CA ASN A 42 -9.10 -10.82 -1.05
C ASN A 42 -10.36 -10.73 -0.17
N PHE A 43 -10.38 -11.51 0.89
CA PHE A 43 -11.40 -11.45 1.93
C PHE A 43 -10.80 -10.83 3.17
N SER A 44 -11.39 -9.75 3.66
CA SER A 44 -11.00 -9.15 4.93
C SER A 44 -12.21 -9.03 5.84
N CYS A 45 -12.05 -9.48 7.07
CA CYS A 45 -13.03 -9.33 8.14
C CYS A 45 -12.37 -8.55 9.27
N GLN A 46 -12.99 -7.47 9.70
CA GLN A 46 -12.54 -6.65 10.80
C GLN A 46 -13.55 -6.76 11.94
N ILE A 47 -13.10 -7.12 13.11
CA ILE A 47 -13.91 -7.15 14.34
C ILE A 47 -13.43 -5.97 15.18
N GLU A 48 -14.30 -4.99 15.33
CA GLU A 48 -14.02 -3.76 16.07
C GLU A 48 -14.47 -3.90 17.53
N ASP A 49 -13.77 -3.20 18.42
CA ASP A 49 -14.17 -3.01 19.82
C ASP A 49 -14.39 -4.29 20.67
N ILE A 50 -13.55 -5.31 20.47
CA ILE A 50 -13.50 -6.44 21.43
C ILE A 50 -13.14 -5.92 22.83
N LEU A 51 -12.24 -4.96 22.90
CA LEU A 51 -11.92 -4.11 24.06
C LEU A 51 -11.73 -2.68 23.56
N PRO A 52 -11.92 -1.64 24.39
CA PRO A 52 -11.73 -0.26 23.95
C PRO A 52 -10.38 -0.01 23.30
N GLY A 53 -10.38 0.25 21.98
CA GLY A 53 -9.19 0.47 21.17
C GLY A 53 -8.51 -0.80 20.63
N LEU A 54 -9.07 -1.98 20.82
CA LEU A 54 -8.55 -3.24 20.30
C LEU A 54 -9.39 -3.73 19.12
N ASN A 55 -8.78 -3.78 17.95
CA ASN A 55 -9.40 -4.29 16.72
C ASN A 55 -8.66 -5.53 16.25
N THR A 56 -9.40 -6.49 15.75
CA THR A 56 -8.81 -7.69 15.15
C THR A 56 -9.17 -7.73 13.66
N VAL A 57 -8.17 -7.89 12.83
CA VAL A 57 -8.31 -7.97 11.38
C VAL A 57 -7.86 -9.32 10.88
N PHE A 58 -8.75 -10.02 10.20
CA PHE A 58 -8.42 -11.25 9.47
C PHE A 58 -8.47 -10.95 7.98
N SER A 59 -7.40 -11.24 7.27
CA SER A 59 -7.36 -11.11 5.81
C SER A 59 -6.85 -12.41 5.20
N VAL A 60 -7.53 -12.85 4.15
CA VAL A 60 -7.15 -14.04 3.38
C VAL A 60 -7.13 -13.64 1.91
N ILE A 61 -6.00 -13.87 1.26
CA ILE A 61 -5.83 -13.69 -0.19
C ILE A 61 -5.62 -15.08 -0.80
N VAL A 62 -6.60 -15.56 -1.52
CA VAL A 62 -6.53 -16.86 -2.19
C VAL A 62 -5.94 -16.66 -3.58
N PRO A 63 -4.95 -17.46 -4.01
CA PRO A 63 -4.38 -18.65 -3.36
C PRO A 63 -3.18 -18.39 -2.43
N ASP A 64 -2.67 -17.16 -2.31
CA ASP A 64 -1.28 -16.91 -1.93
C ASP A 64 -1.01 -16.65 -0.44
N SER A 65 -1.95 -16.11 0.32
CA SER A 65 -1.64 -15.71 1.69
C SER A 65 -2.85 -15.60 2.62
N GLY A 66 -2.59 -15.81 3.91
CA GLY A 66 -3.53 -15.52 5.00
C GLY A 66 -2.83 -14.70 6.07
N LYS A 67 -3.49 -13.71 6.62
CA LYS A 67 -2.97 -12.84 7.69
C LYS A 67 -4.03 -12.66 8.77
N ALA A 68 -3.63 -12.85 10.01
CA ALA A 68 -4.38 -12.43 11.18
C ALA A 68 -3.61 -11.33 11.88
N GLU A 69 -4.24 -10.20 12.14
CA GLU A 69 -3.60 -9.03 12.73
C GLU A 69 -4.44 -8.49 13.89
N LEU A 70 -3.78 -8.28 15.01
CA LEU A 70 -4.31 -7.64 16.20
C LEU A 70 -3.81 -6.21 16.21
N GLN A 71 -4.72 -5.26 16.30
CA GLN A 71 -4.42 -3.82 16.30
C GLN A 71 -4.92 -3.20 17.59
N TYR A 72 -4.04 -2.53 18.29
CA TYR A 72 -4.35 -1.74 19.46
C TYR A 72 -4.04 -0.28 19.21
N LEU A 73 -5.04 0.57 19.43
CA LEU A 73 -4.91 1.98 19.13
C LEU A 73 -5.51 2.80 20.26
N ARG A 74 -4.65 3.56 20.92
CA ARG A 74 -5.04 4.47 22.02
C ARG A 74 -4.37 5.83 21.83
N ASP A 75 -4.74 6.80 22.68
CA ASP A 75 -4.14 8.12 22.66
C ASP A 75 -2.61 8.05 22.65
N TYR A 76 -1.99 8.67 21.63
CA TYR A 76 -0.55 8.76 21.42
C TYR A 76 0.21 7.47 21.12
N VAL A 77 -0.43 6.29 21.16
CA VAL A 77 0.24 5.00 20.91
C VAL A 77 -0.61 4.11 20.03
N GLY A 78 -0.01 3.56 19.00
CA GLY A 78 -0.57 2.50 18.16
C GLY A 78 0.37 1.29 18.16
N PHE A 79 -0.18 0.10 18.26
CA PHE A 79 0.56 -1.15 18.20
C PHE A 79 -0.17 -2.14 17.30
N SER A 80 0.55 -2.87 16.47
CA SER A 80 -0.03 -4.00 15.78
C SER A 80 0.88 -5.23 15.85
N ALA A 81 0.28 -6.39 15.99
CA ALA A 81 0.95 -7.67 15.93
C ALA A 81 0.19 -8.58 14.97
N GLY A 82 0.87 -9.17 14.01
CA GLY A 82 0.26 -9.99 12.97
C GLY A 82 1.02 -11.29 12.76
N LEU A 83 0.28 -12.32 12.43
CA LEU A 83 0.81 -13.60 11.95
C LEU A 83 0.31 -13.81 10.53
N GLY A 84 1.23 -14.06 9.61
CA GLY A 84 0.94 -14.28 8.20
C GLY A 84 1.49 -15.61 7.69
N LEU A 85 0.81 -16.12 6.67
CA LEU A 85 1.27 -17.23 5.85
C LEU A 85 1.51 -16.68 4.44
N LYS A 86 2.70 -16.84 3.91
CA LYS A 86 3.07 -16.45 2.54
C LYS A 86 3.47 -17.68 1.76
N ALA A 87 2.85 -17.89 0.61
CA ALA A 87 3.25 -18.98 -0.28
C ALA A 87 4.64 -18.72 -0.86
N ASN A 88 5.52 -19.71 -0.74
CA ASN A 88 6.85 -19.66 -1.32
C ASN A 88 6.84 -20.30 -2.72
N THR A 89 7.83 -20.00 -3.56
CA THR A 89 8.04 -20.55 -4.92
C THR A 89 8.05 -22.08 -4.95
N GLN A 90 8.25 -22.75 -3.81
CA GLN A 90 8.24 -24.21 -3.65
C GLN A 90 6.89 -24.79 -3.18
N ASN A 91 5.79 -24.01 -3.25
CA ASN A 91 4.46 -24.39 -2.76
C ASN A 91 4.44 -24.72 -1.25
N ARG A 92 5.34 -24.14 -0.47
CA ARG A 92 5.35 -24.17 0.99
C ARG A 92 4.92 -22.82 1.54
N PHE A 93 4.25 -22.82 2.68
CA PHE A 93 3.84 -21.61 3.38
C PHE A 93 4.90 -21.24 4.43
N ASP A 94 5.53 -20.08 4.22
CA ASP A 94 6.40 -19.49 5.22
C ASP A 94 5.56 -18.72 6.23
N ARG A 95 5.89 -18.87 7.51
CA ARG A 95 5.19 -18.22 8.61
C ARG A 95 5.93 -16.95 8.96
N ILE A 96 5.25 -15.82 8.79
CA ILE A 96 5.82 -14.50 9.09
C ILE A 96 5.07 -13.90 10.27
N ALA A 97 5.81 -13.43 11.27
CA ALA A 97 5.29 -12.60 12.34
C ALA A 97 5.70 -11.15 12.10
N ASN A 98 4.74 -10.25 12.14
CA ASN A 98 4.98 -8.82 12.03
C ASN A 98 4.56 -8.13 13.32
N ILE A 99 5.41 -7.25 13.82
CA ILE A 99 5.15 -6.42 15.00
C ILE A 99 5.47 -4.98 14.62
N SER A 100 4.51 -4.09 14.80
CA SER A 100 4.74 -2.67 14.59
C SER A 100 4.26 -1.83 15.75
N GLY A 101 4.95 -0.71 15.97
CA GLY A 101 4.61 0.27 16.98
C GLY A 101 4.68 1.68 16.42
N VAL A 102 3.79 2.56 16.87
CA VAL A 102 3.76 3.97 16.53
C VAL A 102 3.53 4.79 17.79
N ILE A 103 4.26 5.88 17.89
CA ILE A 103 4.11 6.88 18.96
C ILE A 103 3.93 8.24 18.30
N GLY A 104 3.02 9.06 18.82
CA GLY A 104 2.84 10.41 18.33
C GLY A 104 1.44 10.95 18.51
N SER A 105 1.07 11.88 17.65
CA SER A 105 -0.24 12.53 17.61
C SER A 105 -0.79 12.51 16.18
N THR A 106 -1.96 13.12 16.00
CA THR A 106 -2.55 13.31 14.65
C THR A 106 -1.67 14.14 13.70
N PHE A 107 -0.77 14.98 14.25
CA PHE A 107 0.10 15.84 13.45
C PHE A 107 1.46 15.25 13.17
N VAL A 108 2.00 14.50 14.14
CA VAL A 108 3.34 13.94 14.08
C VAL A 108 3.29 12.51 14.56
N SER A 109 3.80 11.58 13.78
CA SER A 109 3.91 10.18 14.17
C SER A 109 5.27 9.61 13.80
N LEU A 110 5.81 8.81 14.70
CA LEU A 110 7.04 8.04 14.51
C LEU A 110 6.72 6.58 14.78
N GLY A 111 7.13 5.69 13.91
CA GLY A 111 6.85 4.27 14.05
C GLY A 111 7.96 3.37 13.50
N ALA A 112 7.92 2.13 13.94
CA ALA A 112 8.77 1.07 13.43
C ALA A 112 7.94 -0.20 13.21
N ASP A 113 8.37 -1.00 12.24
CA ASP A 113 7.78 -2.28 11.87
C ASP A 113 8.90 -3.33 11.72
N VAL A 114 8.68 -4.50 12.30
CA VAL A 114 9.63 -5.61 12.30
C VAL A 114 8.91 -6.86 11.83
N GLY A 115 9.41 -7.45 10.76
CA GLY A 115 8.98 -8.75 10.25
C GLY A 115 9.99 -9.82 10.59
N ILE A 116 9.54 -10.93 11.15
CA ILE A 116 10.35 -12.09 11.51
C ILE A 116 9.79 -13.30 10.79
N ASP A 117 10.62 -13.98 10.04
CA ASP A 117 10.30 -15.29 9.50
C ASP A 117 10.48 -16.32 10.61
N ILE A 118 9.36 -16.92 11.04
CA ILE A 118 9.35 -17.93 12.11
C ILE A 118 10.01 -19.23 11.65
N THR A 119 9.97 -19.51 10.35
CA THR A 119 10.49 -20.76 9.77
C THR A 119 12.01 -20.76 9.77
N THR A 120 12.62 -19.66 9.33
CA THR A 120 14.08 -19.50 9.28
C THR A 120 14.67 -18.87 10.54
N ARG A 121 13.81 -18.30 11.42
CA ARG A 121 14.18 -17.48 12.58
C ARG A 121 15.07 -16.28 12.20
N ALA A 122 14.91 -15.80 11.00
CA ALA A 122 15.65 -14.65 10.49
C ALA A 122 14.78 -13.39 10.53
N LEU A 123 15.41 -12.24 10.66
CA LEU A 123 14.76 -10.95 10.47
C LEU A 123 14.45 -10.81 8.99
N ASP A 124 13.17 -10.84 8.61
CA ASP A 124 12.74 -10.71 7.22
C ASP A 124 12.71 -9.24 6.78
N GLN A 125 12.16 -8.38 7.64
CA GLN A 125 12.01 -6.97 7.32
C GLN A 125 12.16 -6.09 8.56
N PHE A 126 12.89 -4.99 8.41
CA PHE A 126 12.92 -3.90 9.38
C PHE A 126 12.60 -2.60 8.66
N SER A 127 11.64 -1.86 9.17
CA SER A 127 11.24 -0.57 8.62
C SER A 127 10.99 0.43 9.73
N ALA A 128 11.40 1.66 9.52
CA ALA A 128 11.07 2.78 10.40
C ALA A 128 10.45 3.91 9.58
N GLY A 129 9.56 4.68 10.18
CA GLY A 129 8.85 5.73 9.47
C GLY A 129 8.49 6.91 10.37
N PHE A 130 8.48 8.07 9.75
CA PHE A 130 8.08 9.33 10.33
C PHE A 130 7.02 9.99 9.44
N SER A 131 6.00 10.60 10.02
CA SER A 131 4.98 11.34 9.27
C SER A 131 4.64 12.66 9.95
N LEU A 132 4.46 13.68 9.11
CA LEU A 132 3.93 14.98 9.46
C LEU A 132 2.61 15.17 8.71
N ASP A 133 1.51 15.35 9.42
CA ASP A 133 0.18 15.60 8.86
C ASP A 133 -0.27 17.01 9.19
N CYS A 134 -0.13 17.92 8.24
CA CYS A 134 -0.66 19.27 8.30
C CYS A 134 -1.95 19.36 7.48
N ALA A 135 -2.80 20.34 7.75
CA ALA A 135 -4.08 20.49 7.05
C ALA A 135 -3.97 20.58 5.52
N PHE A 136 -2.87 21.11 5.01
CA PHE A 136 -2.61 21.33 3.59
C PHE A 136 -1.51 20.44 3.01
N LEU A 137 -0.75 19.72 3.84
CA LEU A 137 0.37 18.90 3.39
C LEU A 137 0.58 17.72 4.33
N VAL A 138 0.73 16.54 3.76
CA VAL A 138 1.18 15.36 4.50
C VAL A 138 2.52 14.93 3.93
N ALA A 139 3.54 14.94 4.77
CA ALA A 139 4.87 14.48 4.43
C ALA A 139 5.19 13.21 5.21
N SER A 140 5.84 12.26 4.59
CA SER A 140 6.34 11.09 5.30
C SER A 140 7.71 10.65 4.79
N LEU A 141 8.49 10.11 5.69
CA LEU A 141 9.78 9.51 5.43
C LEU A 141 9.76 8.10 5.99
N THR A 142 10.07 7.11 5.17
CA THR A 142 10.18 5.71 5.61
C THR A 142 11.50 5.13 5.15
N VAL A 143 12.10 4.35 6.01
CA VAL A 143 13.33 3.61 5.75
C VAL A 143 13.01 2.14 5.91
N SER A 144 13.37 1.33 4.96
CA SER A 144 13.07 -0.10 4.90
C SER A 144 14.27 -0.91 4.40
N ASP A 145 14.10 -2.23 4.35
CA ASP A 145 15.10 -3.16 3.84
C ASP A 145 16.46 -3.06 4.57
N GLY A 146 16.43 -2.97 5.90
CA GLY A 146 17.67 -2.85 6.69
C GLY A 146 18.45 -1.54 6.45
N PHE A 147 17.73 -0.45 6.20
CA PHE A 147 18.25 0.89 5.85
C PHE A 147 18.73 1.05 4.40
N ASP A 148 18.52 0.06 3.53
CA ASP A 148 18.91 0.16 2.12
C ASP A 148 17.96 1.01 1.28
N SER A 149 16.67 1.03 1.62
CA SER A 149 15.65 1.78 0.87
C SER A 149 15.07 2.92 1.68
N VAL A 150 15.23 4.14 1.19
CA VAL A 150 14.64 5.36 1.77
C VAL A 150 13.54 5.85 0.85
N LYS A 151 12.35 6.11 1.40
CA LYS A 151 11.21 6.70 0.69
C LYS A 151 10.78 7.98 1.37
N ALA A 152 10.74 9.06 0.62
CA ALA A 152 10.13 10.31 1.03
C ALA A 152 8.86 10.50 0.23
N SER A 153 7.72 10.74 0.87
CA SER A 153 6.47 10.98 0.18
C SER A 153 5.79 12.25 0.65
N LEU A 154 5.12 12.91 -0.29
CA LEU A 154 4.36 14.12 -0.09
C LEU A 154 2.95 13.92 -0.65
N TYR A 155 1.96 14.40 0.07
CA TYR A 155 0.57 14.44 -0.37
C TYR A 155 0.01 15.83 -0.09
N HIS A 156 -0.56 16.47 -1.12
CA HIS A 156 -1.16 17.78 -1.03
C HIS A 156 -2.61 17.76 -1.55
N PRO A 157 -3.62 17.93 -0.66
CA PRO A 157 -5.01 18.09 -1.06
C PRO A 157 -5.23 19.49 -1.63
N LEU A 158 -5.55 19.59 -2.92
CA LEU A 158 -5.84 20.85 -3.59
C LEU A 158 -7.29 21.31 -3.34
N ASN A 159 -8.23 20.37 -3.48
CA ASN A 159 -9.64 20.64 -3.27
C ASN A 159 -10.35 19.43 -2.63
N PRO A 160 -10.72 19.51 -1.34
CA PRO A 160 -11.40 18.42 -0.64
C PRO A 160 -12.77 18.07 -1.24
N ARG A 161 -13.50 19.05 -1.81
CA ARG A 161 -14.85 18.82 -2.39
C ARG A 161 -14.80 17.95 -3.63
N THR A 162 -13.84 18.18 -4.50
CA THR A 162 -13.61 17.40 -5.73
C THR A 162 -12.59 16.27 -5.52
N ARG A 163 -12.19 15.99 -4.28
CA ARG A 163 -11.14 15.00 -3.95
C ARG A 163 -9.87 15.18 -4.81
N THR A 164 -9.60 16.43 -5.21
CA THR A 164 -8.41 16.75 -6.01
C THR A 164 -7.20 16.77 -5.11
N ALA A 165 -6.23 15.95 -5.42
CA ALA A 165 -4.98 15.90 -4.69
C ALA A 165 -3.82 15.52 -5.62
N ILE A 166 -2.64 15.95 -5.26
CA ILE A 166 -1.39 15.53 -5.88
C ILE A 166 -0.54 14.80 -4.86
N ALA A 167 0.25 13.86 -5.33
CA ALA A 167 1.19 13.11 -4.52
C ALA A 167 2.52 12.97 -5.25
N ALA A 168 3.60 12.96 -4.50
CA ALA A 168 4.94 12.68 -4.98
C ALA A 168 5.62 11.69 -4.04
N GLU A 169 6.38 10.77 -4.59
CA GLU A 169 7.22 9.83 -3.83
C GLU A 169 8.60 9.75 -4.47
N LEU A 170 9.62 9.99 -3.69
CA LEU A 170 11.01 9.74 -4.03
C LEU A 170 11.47 8.48 -3.30
N LYS A 171 11.80 7.45 -4.04
CA LYS A 171 12.42 6.23 -3.53
C LYS A 171 13.89 6.23 -3.93
N HIS A 172 14.77 6.11 -2.94
CA HIS A 172 16.20 5.97 -3.14
C HIS A 172 16.65 4.63 -2.56
N ARG A 173 17.37 3.85 -3.36
CA ARG A 173 17.99 2.60 -2.92
C ARG A 173 19.51 2.80 -2.87
N MET A 174 20.09 2.63 -1.66
CA MET A 174 21.50 2.92 -1.43
C MET A 174 22.42 1.91 -2.08
N SER A 175 22.06 0.62 -2.06
CA SER A 175 22.85 -0.45 -2.67
C SER A 175 23.03 -0.31 -4.18
N GLU A 176 22.03 0.19 -4.87
CA GLU A 176 22.04 0.35 -6.33
C GLU A 176 22.33 1.81 -6.77
N ALA A 177 22.45 2.73 -5.80
CA ALA A 177 22.51 4.18 -6.02
C ALA A 177 21.42 4.68 -6.99
N ALA A 178 20.25 4.02 -6.99
CA ALA A 178 19.15 4.29 -7.88
C ALA A 178 18.08 5.13 -7.19
N SER A 179 17.61 6.15 -7.88
CA SER A 179 16.52 7.01 -7.40
C SER A 179 15.37 6.98 -8.37
N THR A 180 14.17 6.70 -7.87
CA THR A 180 12.93 6.75 -8.66
C THR A 180 12.01 7.79 -8.05
N LEU A 181 11.63 8.77 -8.87
CA LEU A 181 10.60 9.75 -8.52
C LEU A 181 9.28 9.34 -9.17
N THR A 182 8.24 9.20 -8.38
CA THR A 182 6.88 8.94 -8.83
C THR A 182 5.99 10.13 -8.50
N LEU A 183 5.30 10.65 -9.50
CA LEU A 183 4.33 11.71 -9.36
C LEU A 183 2.95 11.18 -9.69
N GLY A 184 1.93 11.64 -8.99
CA GLY A 184 0.55 11.27 -9.28
C GLY A 184 -0.44 12.33 -8.88
N ALA A 185 -1.60 12.27 -9.51
CA ALA A 185 -2.72 13.14 -9.23
C ALA A 185 -4.02 12.34 -9.23
N GLN A 186 -4.98 12.82 -8.45
CA GLN A 186 -6.35 12.31 -8.47
C GLN A 186 -7.33 13.46 -8.56
N HIS A 187 -8.45 13.21 -9.22
CA HIS A 187 -9.55 14.16 -9.37
C HIS A 187 -10.89 13.45 -9.50
N ALA A 188 -11.91 13.88 -8.75
CA ALA A 188 -13.27 13.40 -8.95
C ALA A 188 -13.93 14.26 -10.04
N VAL A 189 -14.07 13.69 -11.24
CA VAL A 189 -14.72 14.33 -12.39
C VAL A 189 -16.23 14.45 -12.19
N LEU A 190 -16.82 13.42 -11.58
CA LEU A 190 -18.22 13.34 -11.20
C LEU A 190 -18.34 12.90 -9.74
N PRO A 191 -19.48 13.11 -9.08
CA PRO A 191 -19.66 12.72 -7.67
C PRO A 191 -19.30 11.26 -7.37
N PHE A 192 -19.49 10.38 -8.36
CA PHE A 192 -19.27 8.94 -8.24
C PHE A 192 -18.08 8.42 -9.08
N THR A 193 -17.33 9.32 -9.75
CA THR A 193 -16.24 8.95 -10.65
C THR A 193 -14.93 9.62 -10.23
N LEU A 194 -13.96 8.82 -9.86
CA LEU A 194 -12.62 9.27 -9.49
C LEU A 194 -11.62 8.82 -10.56
N VAL A 195 -10.84 9.75 -11.05
CA VAL A 195 -9.74 9.50 -11.99
C VAL A 195 -8.42 9.70 -11.27
N LYS A 196 -7.50 8.78 -11.46
CA LYS A 196 -6.12 8.90 -10.97
C LYS A 196 -5.16 8.71 -12.14
N ALA A 197 -4.05 9.41 -12.09
CA ALA A 197 -2.94 9.23 -13.02
C ALA A 197 -1.62 9.25 -12.25
N ARG A 198 -0.66 8.46 -12.70
CA ARG A 198 0.71 8.46 -12.16
C ARG A 198 1.74 8.33 -13.26
N MET A 199 2.92 8.83 -12.99
CA MET A 199 4.11 8.67 -13.83
C MET A 199 5.35 8.53 -12.95
N ASN A 200 6.32 7.79 -13.40
CA ASN A 200 7.60 7.69 -12.71
C ASN A 200 8.79 7.98 -13.66
N THR A 201 9.95 8.21 -13.07
CA THR A 201 11.18 8.44 -13.84
C THR A 201 11.67 7.22 -14.59
N ASP A 202 11.17 6.02 -14.27
CA ASP A 202 11.50 4.78 -14.99
C ASP A 202 10.73 4.66 -16.33
N GLY A 203 9.85 5.62 -16.63
CA GLY A 203 9.05 5.64 -17.86
C GLY A 203 7.70 4.96 -17.74
N LYS A 204 7.30 4.49 -16.56
CA LYS A 204 5.98 3.88 -16.36
C LYS A 204 4.92 4.97 -16.16
N VAL A 205 3.87 4.89 -16.95
CA VAL A 205 2.69 5.77 -16.86
C VAL A 205 1.47 4.91 -16.63
N GLY A 206 0.67 5.27 -15.64
CA GLY A 206 -0.54 4.53 -15.29
C GLY A 206 -1.73 5.46 -15.09
N GLY A 207 -2.91 4.95 -15.39
CA GLY A 207 -4.19 5.61 -15.15
C GLY A 207 -5.18 4.67 -14.50
N VAL A 208 -6.08 5.22 -13.67
CA VAL A 208 -7.17 4.50 -13.02
C VAL A 208 -8.44 5.30 -13.16
N LEU A 209 -9.49 4.64 -13.59
CA LEU A 209 -10.86 5.14 -13.55
C LEU A 209 -11.62 4.32 -12.53
N GLN A 210 -12.04 4.94 -11.45
CA GLN A 210 -12.86 4.31 -10.41
C GLN A 210 -14.25 4.88 -10.44
N GLN A 211 -15.25 4.02 -10.51
CA GLN A 211 -16.66 4.40 -10.53
C GLN A 211 -17.43 3.68 -9.43
N GLU A 212 -18.23 4.43 -8.69
CA GLU A 212 -19.23 3.90 -7.79
C GLU A 212 -20.49 3.62 -8.59
N ILE A 213 -20.83 2.34 -8.79
CA ILE A 213 -22.00 1.93 -9.59
C ILE A 213 -23.24 1.87 -8.71
N TRP A 214 -23.09 1.39 -7.48
CA TRP A 214 -24.14 1.29 -6.49
C TRP A 214 -23.62 1.77 -5.13
N ARG A 215 -24.55 2.16 -4.24
CA ARG A 215 -24.17 2.46 -2.85
C ARG A 215 -23.30 1.32 -2.33
N LYS A 216 -21.99 1.55 -2.15
CA LYS A 216 -20.99 0.59 -1.66
C LYS A 216 -20.32 -0.34 -2.69
N LEU A 217 -20.70 -0.33 -3.99
CA LEU A 217 -20.04 -1.10 -5.04
C LEU A 217 -19.16 -0.17 -5.88
N TYR A 218 -17.85 -0.42 -5.84
CA TYR A 218 -16.85 0.31 -6.62
C TYR A 218 -16.26 -0.60 -7.68
N VAL A 219 -16.19 -0.12 -8.90
CA VAL A 219 -15.48 -0.78 -10.00
C VAL A 219 -14.32 0.14 -10.42
N SER A 220 -13.14 -0.41 -10.51
CA SER A 220 -11.96 0.32 -10.94
C SER A 220 -11.37 -0.36 -12.17
N ILE A 221 -11.08 0.43 -13.19
CA ILE A 221 -10.36 0.02 -14.40
C ILE A 221 -9.03 0.73 -14.38
N SER A 222 -7.96 -0.02 -14.51
CA SER A 222 -6.60 0.52 -14.52
C SER A 222 -5.86 0.13 -15.78
N GLY A 223 -4.96 1.01 -16.23
CA GLY A 223 -4.04 0.75 -17.31
C GLY A 223 -2.65 1.25 -16.95
N GLU A 224 -1.61 0.51 -17.31
CA GLU A 224 -0.21 0.88 -17.13
C GLU A 224 0.58 0.57 -18.39
N VAL A 225 1.40 1.51 -18.81
CA VAL A 225 2.27 1.40 -19.98
C VAL A 225 3.69 1.78 -19.57
N ASP A 226 4.68 1.05 -20.08
CA ASP A 226 6.08 1.40 -19.98
C ASP A 226 6.51 2.12 -21.26
N LEU A 227 6.86 3.40 -21.17
CA LEU A 227 7.25 4.23 -22.32
C LEU A 227 8.71 3.99 -22.75
N ARG A 228 9.53 3.36 -21.92
CA ARG A 228 10.93 3.07 -22.26
C ARG A 228 11.08 1.78 -23.04
N ASP A 229 10.25 0.80 -22.73
CA ASP A 229 10.27 -0.48 -23.41
C ASP A 229 9.14 -0.54 -24.44
N HIS A 230 9.48 -0.28 -25.71
CA HIS A 230 8.53 -0.29 -26.82
C HIS A 230 7.91 -1.67 -27.08
N ASN A 231 8.50 -2.73 -26.54
CA ASN A 231 7.97 -4.10 -26.63
C ASN A 231 7.11 -4.49 -25.42
N SER A 232 6.97 -3.61 -24.43
CA SER A 232 6.15 -3.90 -23.27
C SER A 232 4.66 -3.91 -23.63
N ILE A 233 3.97 -4.99 -23.27
CA ILE A 233 2.54 -5.11 -23.46
C ILE A 233 1.84 -4.21 -22.42
N PRO A 234 0.91 -3.32 -22.81
CA PRO A 234 0.10 -2.55 -21.87
C PRO A 234 -0.59 -3.47 -20.88
N ARG A 235 -0.49 -3.16 -19.61
CA ARG A 235 -1.17 -3.92 -18.56
C ARG A 235 -2.52 -3.27 -18.29
N ILE A 236 -3.58 -4.07 -18.33
CA ILE A 236 -4.93 -3.61 -18.02
C ILE A 236 -5.42 -4.44 -16.84
N GLY A 237 -5.97 -3.77 -15.84
CA GLY A 237 -6.56 -4.39 -14.66
C GLY A 237 -7.99 -3.92 -14.44
N VAL A 238 -8.84 -4.82 -13.97
CA VAL A 238 -10.18 -4.51 -13.51
C VAL A 238 -10.32 -5.03 -12.09
N SER A 239 -10.79 -4.19 -11.19
CA SER A 239 -11.06 -4.60 -9.81
C SER A 239 -12.45 -4.16 -9.37
N MET A 240 -13.04 -4.95 -8.50
CA MET A 240 -14.35 -4.67 -7.92
C MET A 240 -14.25 -4.79 -6.40
N ALA A 241 -14.73 -3.78 -5.70
CA ALA A 241 -14.76 -3.74 -4.25
C ALA A 241 -16.16 -3.42 -3.74
N VAL A 242 -16.62 -4.18 -2.76
CA VAL A 242 -17.85 -3.92 -2.03
C VAL A 242 -17.47 -3.40 -0.64
N LYS A 243 -17.94 -2.20 -0.32
CA LYS A 243 -17.71 -1.61 1.00
C LYS A 243 -18.94 -1.89 1.87
N HIS A 244 -18.74 -2.57 2.95
CA HIS A 244 -19.82 -2.86 3.91
C HIS A 244 -20.12 -1.65 4.80
#